data_50a3ee32c4c1f597e85a0d090508c708
#
_entry.id   50a3ee32c4c1f597e85a0d090508c708
#
_cell.length_a   1.000
_cell.length_b   1.000
_cell.length_c   1.000
_cell.angle_alpha   90.00
_cell.angle_beta   90.00
_cell.angle_gamma   90.00
#
_symmetry.space_group_name_H-M   'P 1'
#
loop_
_entity.id
_entity.type
_entity.pdbx_description
1 polymer ?
#
loop_
_entity_poly.entity_id
_entity_poly.type
_entity_poly.pdbx_seq_one_letter_code
_entity_poly.pdbx_strand_id
1 'polypeptide(L)'
;MLTFERFTSGRRDRISVEIETLVIAGWAGRDQAAVEHHIEELAAIGVPRPSSVPVYYRVGAANLTQAATLTVLGPDSSGEVEPVLVSLADGLWIGIGSDHTDRKAETMGIALSKQLCGKPVGRQLWRYEEVEPHWDEVVLRAWATIEGERVLYQEGPSNALRSPRDLLARSPAKGEMAPGTAMFLSLIHI
;
A
#
# COMPACT_ATOMS: atom_id res chain seq x y z
N MET A 1 5.12 17.84 1.13
CA MET A 1 5.25 17.83 -0.35
C MET A 1 6.17 16.67 -0.74
N LEU A 2 5.75 15.83 -1.68
CA LEU A 2 6.52 14.70 -2.22
C LEU A 2 6.97 15.01 -3.64
N THR A 3 8.12 14.48 -4.03
CA THR A 3 8.67 14.70 -5.37
C THR A 3 8.74 13.38 -6.12
N PHE A 4 8.10 13.33 -7.27
CA PHE A 4 8.05 12.14 -8.10
C PHE A 4 8.66 12.37 -9.48
N GLU A 5 9.28 11.35 -9.97
CA GLU A 5 9.69 11.18 -11.34
C GLU A 5 8.66 10.31 -12.04
N ARG A 6 7.98 10.84 -13.05
CA ARG A 6 6.88 10.18 -13.74
C ARG A 6 7.33 9.64 -15.09
N PHE A 7 6.83 8.45 -15.40
CA PHE A 7 7.12 7.74 -16.63
C PHE A 7 5.83 7.44 -17.40
N THR A 8 5.85 7.76 -18.68
CA THR A 8 4.87 7.33 -19.68
C THR A 8 5.62 6.84 -20.90
N SER A 9 4.93 6.16 -21.84
CA SER A 9 5.52 5.78 -23.12
C SER A 9 6.00 7.03 -23.86
N GLY A 10 7.31 7.26 -23.86
CA GLY A 10 7.97 8.36 -24.57
C GLY A 10 8.19 9.65 -23.76
N ARG A 11 7.80 9.73 -22.51
CA ARG A 11 8.04 10.92 -21.68
C ARG A 11 8.47 10.58 -20.26
N ARG A 12 9.43 11.35 -19.76
CA ARG A 12 9.82 11.39 -18.35
C ARG A 12 9.80 12.82 -17.87
N ASP A 13 9.15 13.08 -16.76
CA ASP A 13 9.14 14.39 -16.13
C ASP A 13 9.23 14.27 -14.61
N ARG A 14 9.38 15.41 -13.94
CA ARG A 14 9.46 15.49 -12.49
C ARG A 14 8.44 16.48 -11.98
N ILE A 15 7.70 16.06 -10.96
CA ILE A 15 6.71 16.89 -10.30
C ILE A 15 6.89 16.89 -8.78
N SER A 16 6.40 17.94 -8.15
CA SER A 16 6.24 18.00 -6.69
C SER A 16 4.76 18.16 -6.37
N VAL A 17 4.23 17.32 -5.52
CA VAL A 17 2.80 17.28 -5.18
C VAL A 17 2.61 17.22 -3.67
N GLU A 18 1.51 17.75 -3.23
CA GLU A 18 1.00 17.55 -1.89
C GLU A 18 -0.05 16.44 -1.93
N ILE A 19 0.09 15.46 -1.04
CA ILE A 19 -0.92 14.43 -0.84
C ILE A 19 -1.69 14.79 0.42
N GLU A 20 -2.98 15.02 0.25
CA GLU A 20 -3.88 15.46 1.30
C GLU A 20 -4.65 14.29 1.92
N THR A 21 -4.83 13.24 1.15
CA THR A 21 -5.56 12.05 1.57
C THR A 21 -4.73 10.79 1.37
N LEU A 22 -4.61 10.00 2.43
CA LEU A 22 -3.96 8.70 2.43
C LEU A 22 -4.96 7.62 2.83
N VAL A 23 -5.10 6.62 1.98
CA VAL A 23 -5.97 5.46 2.17
C VAL A 23 -5.13 4.19 2.09
N ILE A 24 -5.45 3.21 2.93
CA ILE A 24 -4.92 1.85 2.85
C ILE A 24 -6.08 0.93 2.52
N ALA A 25 -6.07 0.31 1.34
CA ALA A 25 -7.03 -0.72 0.96
C ALA A 25 -6.58 -2.06 1.54
N GLY A 26 -7.05 -2.38 2.71
CA GLY A 26 -6.75 -3.65 3.39
C GLY A 26 -7.64 -4.79 2.92
N TRP A 27 -7.20 -6.03 3.14
CA TRP A 27 -7.91 -7.25 2.76
C TRP A 27 -8.21 -7.30 1.25
N ALA A 28 -7.26 -6.79 0.48
CA ALA A 28 -7.40 -6.60 -0.96
C ALA A 28 -7.09 -7.86 -1.79
N GLY A 29 -6.98 -9.02 -1.17
CA GLY A 29 -6.72 -10.29 -1.86
C GLY A 29 -7.80 -10.65 -2.88
N ARG A 30 -7.38 -11.23 -3.99
CA ARG A 30 -8.27 -11.69 -5.07
C ARG A 30 -8.96 -13.00 -4.69
N ASP A 31 -8.26 -13.91 -4.03
CA ASP A 31 -8.80 -15.17 -3.54
C ASP A 31 -9.56 -14.94 -2.23
N GLN A 32 -10.88 -15.05 -2.29
CA GLN A 32 -11.78 -14.85 -1.16
C GLN A 32 -11.57 -15.89 -0.06
N ALA A 33 -11.26 -17.14 -0.42
CA ALA A 33 -11.06 -18.21 0.56
C ALA A 33 -9.76 -17.99 1.35
N ALA A 34 -8.70 -17.59 0.64
CA ALA A 34 -7.43 -17.22 1.29
C ALA A 34 -7.59 -15.99 2.21
N VAL A 35 -8.37 -14.98 1.79
CA VAL A 35 -8.68 -13.81 2.62
C VAL A 35 -9.42 -14.21 3.88
N GLU A 36 -10.47 -15.03 3.77
CA GLU A 36 -11.24 -15.47 4.94
C GLU A 36 -10.41 -16.30 5.90
N HIS A 37 -9.60 -17.23 5.38
CA HIS A 37 -8.68 -18.03 6.20
C HIS A 37 -7.73 -17.14 7.02
N HIS A 38 -7.16 -16.12 6.39
CA HIS A 38 -6.27 -15.18 7.08
C HIS A 38 -7.00 -14.33 8.12
N ILE A 39 -8.25 -13.94 7.85
CA ILE A 39 -9.11 -13.26 8.85
C ILE A 39 -9.29 -14.16 10.08
N GLU A 40 -9.51 -15.46 9.88
CA GLU A 40 -9.66 -16.43 10.98
C GLU A 40 -8.37 -16.58 11.79
N GLU A 41 -7.21 -16.67 11.14
CA GLU A 41 -5.90 -16.74 11.78
C GLU A 41 -5.64 -15.52 12.69
N LEU A 42 -5.89 -14.32 12.16
CA LEU A 42 -5.71 -13.08 12.92
C LEU A 42 -6.73 -12.94 14.07
N ALA A 43 -7.97 -13.38 13.85
CA ALA A 43 -8.98 -13.41 14.90
C ALA A 43 -8.58 -14.33 16.06
N ALA A 44 -7.91 -15.45 15.77
CA ALA A 44 -7.41 -16.38 16.79
C ALA A 44 -6.35 -15.78 17.73
N ILE A 45 -5.63 -14.75 17.26
CA ILE A 45 -4.63 -14.02 18.06
C ILE A 45 -5.15 -12.66 18.57
N GLY A 46 -6.47 -12.43 18.47
CA GLY A 46 -7.15 -11.26 19.07
C GLY A 46 -7.30 -10.04 18.16
N VAL A 47 -6.97 -10.13 16.88
CA VAL A 47 -7.24 -9.05 15.91
C VAL A 47 -8.72 -9.06 15.53
N PRO A 48 -9.45 -7.95 15.68
CA PRO A 48 -10.86 -7.90 15.30
C PRO A 48 -11.09 -8.17 13.81
N ARG A 49 -12.12 -8.93 13.49
CA ARG A 49 -12.53 -9.14 12.10
C ARG A 49 -12.85 -7.82 11.40
N PRO A 50 -12.50 -7.66 10.11
CA PRO A 50 -12.81 -6.46 9.36
C PRO A 50 -14.34 -6.31 9.18
N SER A 51 -14.82 -5.08 9.13
CA SER A 51 -16.25 -4.78 8.91
C SER A 51 -16.71 -5.05 7.47
N SER A 52 -15.79 -5.13 6.54
CA SER A 52 -16.02 -5.44 5.12
C SER A 52 -14.74 -5.97 4.47
N VAL A 53 -14.87 -6.57 3.30
CA VAL A 53 -13.74 -7.04 2.48
C VAL A 53 -13.94 -6.57 1.03
N PRO A 54 -13.08 -5.69 0.50
CA PRO A 54 -11.98 -5.00 1.18
C PRO A 54 -12.46 -3.95 2.19
N VAL A 55 -11.53 -3.49 3.04
CA VAL A 55 -11.71 -2.38 3.98
C VAL A 55 -10.78 -1.23 3.58
N TYR A 56 -11.23 0.02 3.80
CA TYR A 56 -10.45 1.22 3.46
C TYR A 56 -10.15 2.00 4.72
N TYR A 57 -8.90 1.90 5.19
CA TYR A 57 -8.44 2.65 6.36
C TYR A 57 -7.96 4.03 5.92
N ARG A 58 -8.52 5.08 6.49
CA ARG A 58 -7.99 6.43 6.31
C ARG A 58 -6.98 6.72 7.41
N VAL A 59 -5.75 7.04 7.00
CA VAL A 59 -4.66 7.42 7.90
C VAL A 59 -4.13 8.80 7.55
N GLY A 60 -3.36 9.39 8.43
CA GLY A 60 -2.83 10.75 8.23
C GLY A 60 -1.87 10.80 7.04
N ALA A 61 -2.13 11.68 6.07
CA ALA A 61 -1.25 11.86 4.91
C ALA A 61 0.16 12.35 5.29
N ALA A 62 0.30 12.97 6.47
CA ALA A 62 1.60 13.36 7.02
C ALA A 62 2.55 12.17 7.28
N ASN A 63 2.00 10.94 7.34
CA ASN A 63 2.80 9.73 7.47
C ASN A 63 3.56 9.37 6.18
N LEU A 64 3.15 9.89 5.01
CA LEU A 64 3.87 9.67 3.77
C LEU A 64 5.26 10.29 3.82
N THR A 65 6.26 9.53 3.41
CA THR A 65 7.64 10.00 3.43
C THR A 65 8.47 9.43 2.28
N GLN A 66 9.45 10.19 1.85
CA GLN A 66 10.52 9.78 0.94
C GLN A 66 11.90 9.87 1.62
N ALA A 67 11.90 9.95 2.94
CA ALA A 67 13.12 9.95 3.73
C ALA A 67 13.85 8.59 3.64
N ALA A 68 15.17 8.64 3.75
CA ALA A 68 16.01 7.43 3.74
C ALA A 68 15.92 6.62 5.04
N THR A 69 15.44 7.25 6.10
CA THR A 69 15.30 6.65 7.43
C THR A 69 13.94 6.96 8.01
N LEU A 70 13.40 6.01 8.77
CA LEU A 70 12.17 6.17 9.54
C LEU A 70 12.48 5.98 11.03
N THR A 71 11.84 6.80 11.84
CA THR A 71 11.73 6.55 13.28
C THR A 71 10.39 5.86 13.55
N VAL A 72 10.42 4.77 14.30
CA VAL A 72 9.24 4.00 14.68
C VAL A 72 9.13 3.89 16.20
N LEU A 73 7.95 3.57 16.69
CA LEU A 73 7.71 3.36 18.12
C LEU A 73 8.13 1.94 18.51
N GLY A 74 9.21 1.82 19.27
CA GLY A 74 9.70 0.50 19.73
C GLY A 74 10.19 -0.41 18.60
N PRO A 75 10.27 -1.73 18.84
CA PRO A 75 10.83 -2.71 17.91
C PRO A 75 9.79 -3.42 17.03
N ASP A 76 8.50 -3.13 17.20
CA ASP A 76 7.41 -3.95 16.67
C ASP A 76 6.92 -3.51 15.27
N SER A 77 7.58 -2.51 14.64
CA SER A 77 7.24 -2.07 13.29
C SER A 77 7.85 -2.98 12.23
N SER A 78 7.06 -3.38 11.24
CA SER A 78 7.54 -4.12 10.07
C SER A 78 7.03 -3.50 8.77
N GLY A 79 7.80 -3.66 7.69
CA GLY A 79 7.43 -3.19 6.35
C GLY A 79 6.46 -4.14 5.67
N GLU A 80 5.65 -3.56 4.78
CA GLU A 80 4.77 -4.29 3.86
C GLU A 80 4.89 -3.63 2.49
N VAL A 81 5.66 -4.24 1.58
CA VAL A 81 5.79 -3.68 0.22
C VAL A 81 4.49 -3.78 -0.53
N GLU A 82 4.03 -2.67 -1.09
CA GLU A 82 2.73 -2.56 -1.74
C GLU A 82 2.78 -1.65 -2.96
N PRO A 83 1.94 -1.91 -3.98
CA PRO A 83 1.66 -0.91 -4.99
C PRO A 83 0.93 0.28 -4.38
N VAL A 84 1.21 1.46 -4.88
CA VAL A 84 0.58 2.71 -4.43
C VAL A 84 -0.02 3.43 -5.62
N LEU A 85 -1.35 3.56 -5.64
CA LEU A 85 -2.03 4.46 -6.56
C LEU A 85 -1.89 5.90 -6.07
N VAL A 86 -1.59 6.79 -7.00
CA VAL A 86 -1.56 8.24 -6.74
C VAL A 86 -2.46 8.92 -7.76
N SER A 87 -3.48 9.62 -7.30
CA SER A 87 -4.33 10.44 -8.15
C SER A 87 -3.77 11.85 -8.25
N LEU A 88 -3.49 12.26 -9.46
CA LEU A 88 -3.04 13.59 -9.81
C LEU A 88 -4.07 14.28 -10.71
N ALA A 89 -3.89 15.57 -10.96
CA ALA A 89 -4.82 16.35 -11.81
C ALA A 89 -4.93 15.80 -13.26
N ASP A 90 -3.90 15.09 -13.72
CA ASP A 90 -3.83 14.49 -15.06
C ASP A 90 -4.16 12.98 -15.09
N GLY A 91 -4.63 12.42 -13.98
CA GLY A 91 -5.13 11.04 -13.87
C GLY A 91 -4.40 10.17 -12.88
N LEU A 92 -4.52 8.84 -13.03
CA LEU A 92 -3.98 7.87 -12.10
C LEU A 92 -2.54 7.47 -12.44
N TRP A 93 -1.76 7.36 -11.41
CA TRP A 93 -0.37 6.93 -11.43
C TRP A 93 -0.17 5.81 -10.44
N ILE A 94 0.80 4.95 -10.70
CA ILE A 94 1.14 3.85 -9.83
C ILE A 94 2.63 3.83 -9.52
N GLY A 95 2.96 3.57 -8.28
CA GLY A 95 4.31 3.41 -7.78
C GLY A 95 4.37 2.31 -6.74
N ILE A 96 5.40 2.35 -5.93
CA ILE A 96 5.64 1.38 -4.86
C ILE A 96 5.82 2.12 -3.54
N GLY A 97 5.38 1.50 -2.46
CA GLY A 97 5.57 1.98 -1.11
C GLY A 97 5.66 0.84 -0.11
N SER A 98 5.66 1.19 1.15
CA SER A 98 5.60 0.22 2.23
C SER A 98 4.63 0.70 3.30
N ASP A 99 3.58 -0.09 3.54
CA ASP A 99 2.61 0.15 4.61
C ASP A 99 3.16 -0.38 5.94
N HIS A 100 4.15 0.32 6.49
CA HIS A 100 4.70 -0.06 7.79
C HIS A 100 3.61 -0.10 8.86
N THR A 101 3.58 -1.19 9.60
CA THR A 101 2.57 -1.50 10.59
C THR A 101 3.23 -1.90 11.91
N ASP A 102 2.75 -1.38 13.02
CA ASP A 102 3.16 -1.81 14.35
C ASP A 102 2.39 -3.07 14.74
N ARG A 103 3.06 -4.21 14.75
CA ARG A 103 2.44 -5.53 14.96
C ARG A 103 1.84 -5.70 16.35
N LYS A 104 2.39 -5.06 17.35
CA LYS A 104 1.85 -5.09 18.71
C LYS A 104 0.57 -4.26 18.80
N ALA A 105 0.55 -3.09 18.17
CA ALA A 105 -0.63 -2.24 18.16
C ALA A 105 -1.77 -2.80 17.27
N GLU A 106 -1.50 -3.76 16.40
CA GLU A 106 -2.51 -4.40 15.54
C GLU A 106 -3.61 -5.10 16.33
N THR A 107 -3.27 -5.67 17.50
CA THR A 107 -4.24 -6.26 18.43
C THR A 107 -5.19 -5.22 19.04
N MET A 108 -4.80 -3.94 19.05
CA MET A 108 -5.63 -2.84 19.54
C MET A 108 -6.50 -2.24 18.42
N GLY A 109 -6.06 -2.39 17.17
CA GLY A 109 -6.80 -1.93 16.00
C GLY A 109 -5.90 -1.67 14.79
N ILE A 110 -6.28 -2.19 13.64
CA ILE A 110 -5.49 -2.11 12.40
C ILE A 110 -5.25 -0.65 11.96
N ALA A 111 -6.28 0.20 12.00
CA ALA A 111 -6.12 1.60 11.64
C ALA A 111 -5.11 2.33 12.56
N LEU A 112 -5.11 2.00 13.84
CA LEU A 112 -4.16 2.56 14.81
C LEU A 112 -2.74 2.09 14.52
N SER A 113 -2.54 0.78 14.31
CA SER A 113 -1.22 0.21 14.04
C SER A 113 -0.58 0.80 12.78
N LYS A 114 -1.40 1.04 11.74
CA LYS A 114 -0.98 1.68 10.50
C LYS A 114 -0.68 3.18 10.69
N GLN A 115 -1.50 3.87 11.49
CA GLN A 115 -1.30 5.31 11.79
C GLN A 115 -0.02 5.59 12.58
N LEU A 116 0.41 4.66 13.45
CA LEU A 116 1.62 4.82 14.26
C LEU A 116 2.92 4.81 13.44
N CYS A 117 2.91 4.31 12.23
CA CYS A 117 4.09 4.11 11.41
C CYS A 117 4.12 5.05 10.20
N GLY A 118 5.30 5.57 9.87
CA GLY A 118 5.52 6.27 8.61
C GLY A 118 5.28 5.34 7.41
N LYS A 119 4.89 5.93 6.29
CA LYS A 119 4.58 5.24 5.02
C LYS A 119 5.60 5.65 3.95
N PRO A 120 6.71 4.92 3.82
CA PRO A 120 7.66 5.18 2.75
C PRO A 120 7.00 5.01 1.39
N VAL A 121 7.26 5.95 0.49
CA VAL A 121 6.81 5.86 -0.90
C VAL A 121 7.98 6.14 -1.84
N GLY A 122 8.07 5.31 -2.89
CA GLY A 122 9.09 5.45 -3.93
C GLY A 122 8.96 6.78 -4.68
N ARG A 123 10.05 7.16 -5.34
CA ARG A 123 10.11 8.42 -6.11
C ARG A 123 9.65 8.27 -7.56
N GLN A 124 9.34 7.06 -8.00
CA GLN A 124 8.96 6.76 -9.38
C GLN A 124 7.48 6.43 -9.47
N LEU A 125 6.82 7.02 -10.47
CA LEU A 125 5.43 6.76 -10.81
C LEU A 125 5.32 6.43 -12.30
N TRP A 126 4.53 5.43 -12.61
CA TRP A 126 4.16 5.06 -13.98
C TRP A 126 2.69 5.38 -14.22
N ARG A 127 2.36 5.75 -15.46
CA ARG A 127 0.97 5.97 -15.84
C ARG A 127 0.18 4.68 -15.64
N TYR A 128 -0.90 4.72 -14.84
CA TYR A 128 -1.60 3.50 -14.47
C TYR A 128 -2.17 2.75 -15.69
N GLU A 129 -2.72 3.49 -16.64
CA GLU A 129 -3.28 2.94 -17.87
C GLU A 129 -2.25 2.18 -18.73
N GLU A 130 -0.97 2.49 -18.59
CA GLU A 130 0.11 1.77 -19.27
C GLU A 130 0.55 0.51 -18.52
N VAL A 131 0.35 0.46 -17.20
CA VAL A 131 0.67 -0.70 -16.35
C VAL A 131 -0.49 -1.69 -16.30
N GLU A 132 -1.71 -1.21 -16.35
CA GLU A 132 -2.92 -2.02 -16.20
C GLU A 132 -2.98 -3.27 -17.12
N PRO A 133 -2.59 -3.21 -18.42
CA PRO A 133 -2.66 -4.38 -19.30
C PRO A 133 -1.79 -5.57 -18.88
N HIS A 134 -0.71 -5.30 -18.13
CA HIS A 134 0.21 -6.32 -17.64
C HIS A 134 0.27 -6.38 -16.10
N TRP A 135 -0.75 -5.84 -15.45
CA TRP A 135 -0.85 -5.85 -13.99
C TRP A 135 -0.59 -7.23 -13.38
N ASP A 136 -1.17 -8.27 -13.92
CA ASP A 136 -1.07 -9.62 -13.39
C ASP A 136 0.33 -10.26 -13.54
N GLU A 137 1.22 -9.63 -14.31
CA GLU A 137 2.62 -10.07 -14.53
C GLU A 137 3.60 -9.35 -13.59
N VAL A 138 3.18 -8.29 -12.91
CA VAL A 138 4.04 -7.53 -12.00
C VAL A 138 4.35 -8.39 -10.78
N VAL A 139 5.60 -8.38 -10.34
CA VAL A 139 6.04 -9.06 -9.11
C VAL A 139 6.62 -8.04 -8.15
N LEU A 140 6.12 -8.06 -6.93
CA LEU A 140 6.61 -7.22 -5.83
C LEU A 140 7.65 -7.99 -5.03
N ARG A 141 8.76 -7.33 -4.69
CA ARG A 141 9.80 -7.90 -3.84
C ARG A 141 10.28 -6.88 -2.83
N ALA A 142 10.54 -7.35 -1.62
CA ALA A 142 11.24 -6.59 -0.61
C ALA A 142 12.35 -7.43 0.02
N TRP A 143 13.43 -6.78 0.38
CA TRP A 143 14.55 -7.39 1.09
C TRP A 143 14.75 -6.66 2.41
N ALA A 144 15.09 -7.42 3.44
CA ALA A 144 15.54 -6.90 4.71
C ALA A 144 17.02 -7.21 4.90
N THR A 145 17.72 -6.36 5.66
CA THR A 145 19.07 -6.67 6.16
C THR A 145 18.94 -6.99 7.65
N ILE A 146 19.17 -8.24 7.99
CA ILE A 146 19.06 -8.77 9.35
C ILE A 146 20.44 -9.28 9.75
N GLU A 147 20.97 -8.76 10.86
CA GLU A 147 22.31 -9.11 11.35
C GLU A 147 23.41 -8.95 10.30
N GLY A 148 23.24 -7.98 9.38
CA GLY A 148 24.18 -7.69 8.30
C GLY A 148 23.97 -8.53 7.02
N GLU A 149 23.11 -9.52 7.03
CA GLU A 149 22.75 -10.33 5.88
C GLU A 149 21.50 -9.82 5.16
N ARG A 150 21.54 -9.74 3.84
CA ARG A 150 20.40 -9.37 3.01
C ARG A 150 19.56 -10.60 2.71
N VAL A 151 18.33 -10.62 3.22
CA VAL A 151 17.36 -11.70 3.03
C VAL A 151 16.17 -11.23 2.20
N LEU A 152 15.61 -12.12 1.40
CA LEU A 152 14.32 -11.87 0.74
C LEU A 152 13.24 -11.90 1.82
N TYR A 153 12.57 -10.75 2.01
CA TYR A 153 11.58 -10.56 3.09
C TYR A 153 10.15 -10.77 2.60
N GLN A 154 9.82 -10.24 1.41
CA GLN A 154 8.54 -10.43 0.76
C GLN A 154 8.74 -10.67 -0.74
N GLU A 155 7.96 -11.57 -1.31
CA GLU A 155 7.81 -11.75 -2.75
C GLU A 155 6.40 -12.22 -3.06
N GLY A 156 5.76 -11.58 -4.03
CA GLY A 156 4.44 -12.01 -4.48
C GLY A 156 4.04 -11.32 -5.79
N PRO A 157 3.25 -12.03 -6.62
CA PRO A 157 2.72 -11.44 -7.83
C PRO A 157 1.53 -10.53 -7.53
N SER A 158 1.39 -9.46 -8.30
CA SER A 158 0.29 -8.51 -8.14
C SER A 158 -1.08 -9.12 -8.46
N ASN A 159 -1.13 -10.24 -9.19
CA ASN A 159 -2.38 -10.98 -9.44
C ASN A 159 -2.97 -11.63 -8.18
N ALA A 160 -2.21 -11.73 -7.09
CA ALA A 160 -2.76 -12.09 -5.78
C ALA A 160 -3.68 -11.01 -5.20
N LEU A 161 -3.52 -9.76 -5.68
CA LEU A 161 -4.39 -8.64 -5.35
C LEU A 161 -5.58 -8.53 -6.32
N ARG A 162 -6.67 -7.97 -5.85
CA ARG A 162 -7.69 -7.37 -6.71
C ARG A 162 -7.04 -6.31 -7.60
N SER A 163 -7.53 -6.16 -8.82
CA SER A 163 -7.03 -5.09 -9.68
C SER A 163 -7.26 -3.71 -9.03
N PRO A 164 -6.40 -2.73 -9.29
CA PRO A 164 -6.62 -1.37 -8.80
C PRO A 164 -7.99 -0.80 -9.18
N ARG A 165 -8.52 -1.10 -10.36
CA ARG A 165 -9.89 -0.69 -10.77
C ARG A 165 -10.98 -1.34 -9.93
N ASP A 166 -10.87 -2.63 -9.60
CA ASP A 166 -11.86 -3.29 -8.75
C ASP A 166 -11.83 -2.69 -7.33
N LEU A 167 -10.64 -2.40 -6.79
CA LEU A 167 -10.49 -1.73 -5.51
C LEU A 167 -11.08 -0.31 -5.53
N LEU A 168 -10.83 0.47 -6.57
CA LEU A 168 -11.41 1.79 -6.72
C LEU A 168 -12.95 1.72 -6.80
N ALA A 169 -13.50 0.81 -7.60
CA ALA A 169 -14.94 0.64 -7.75
C ALA A 169 -15.63 0.27 -6.42
N ARG A 170 -14.95 -0.48 -5.55
CA ARG A 170 -15.44 -0.90 -4.22
C ARG A 170 -15.16 0.13 -3.13
N SER A 171 -14.35 1.14 -3.41
CA SER A 171 -14.01 2.17 -2.43
C SER A 171 -15.24 3.01 -2.05
N PRO A 172 -15.26 3.65 -0.88
CA PRO A 172 -16.32 4.59 -0.51
C PRO A 172 -16.52 5.71 -1.53
N ALA A 173 -15.50 6.04 -2.32
CA ALA A 173 -15.54 7.02 -3.39
C ALA A 173 -16.10 6.46 -4.73
N LYS A 174 -16.54 5.18 -4.77
CA LYS A 174 -17.26 4.55 -5.90
C LYS A 174 -16.56 4.68 -7.26
N GLY A 175 -15.26 4.42 -7.28
CA GLY A 175 -14.47 4.41 -8.51
C GLY A 175 -13.70 5.71 -8.78
N GLU A 176 -14.01 6.78 -8.09
CA GLU A 176 -13.30 8.04 -8.21
C GLU A 176 -12.27 8.20 -7.09
N MET A 177 -11.12 8.75 -7.43
CA MET A 177 -10.06 9.08 -6.50
C MET A 177 -9.65 10.53 -6.75
N ALA A 178 -10.02 11.42 -5.84
CA ALA A 178 -9.74 12.84 -5.97
C ALA A 178 -8.23 13.11 -6.14
N PRO A 179 -7.83 14.08 -6.98
CA PRO A 179 -6.45 14.52 -7.06
C PRO A 179 -5.87 14.84 -5.67
N GLY A 180 -4.60 14.53 -5.43
CA GLY A 180 -3.98 14.67 -4.12
C GLY A 180 -4.27 13.50 -3.16
N THR A 181 -4.77 12.37 -3.67
CA THR A 181 -4.98 11.15 -2.89
C THR A 181 -3.93 10.10 -3.24
N ALA A 182 -3.41 9.42 -2.22
CA ALA A 182 -2.63 8.19 -2.37
C ALA A 182 -3.38 7.01 -1.75
N MET A 183 -3.35 5.84 -2.40
CA MET A 183 -3.96 4.61 -1.91
C MET A 183 -2.95 3.47 -2.00
N PHE A 184 -2.59 2.91 -0.85
CA PHE A 184 -1.82 1.68 -0.74
C PHE A 184 -2.74 0.47 -0.95
N LEU A 185 -2.27 -0.51 -1.71
CA LEU A 185 -3.02 -1.72 -2.03
C LEU A 185 -2.41 -2.87 -1.23
N SER A 186 -3.01 -3.11 -0.04
CA SER A 186 -2.42 -4.00 0.95
C SER A 186 -2.60 -5.45 0.58
N LEU A 187 -1.45 -6.13 0.41
CA LEU A 187 -1.39 -7.58 0.32
C LEU A 187 -1.63 -8.19 1.70
N ILE A 188 -2.39 -9.27 1.70
CA ILE A 188 -2.35 -10.21 2.80
C ILE A 188 -0.92 -10.75 2.86
N HIS A 189 -0.33 -10.84 4.05
CA HIS A 189 1.01 -11.37 4.24
C HIS A 189 1.20 -12.69 3.48
N ILE A 190 2.17 -12.67 2.60
CA ILE A 190 2.69 -13.90 1.97
C ILE A 190 3.93 -14.33 2.73
#